data_f7f549ffb7003470e197c5df1fb3c886
#
_entry.id   f7f549ffb7003470e197c5df1fb3c886
#
_cell.length_a   1.000
_cell.length_b   1.000
_cell.length_c   1.000
_cell.angle_alpha   90.00
_cell.angle_beta   90.00
_cell.angle_gamma   90.00
#
_symmetry.space_group_name_H-M   'P 1'
#
loop_
_entity.id
_entity.type
_entity.pdbx_description
1 polymer ?
#
loop_
_entity_poly.entity_id
_entity_poly.type
_entity_poly.pdbx_seq_one_letter_code
_entity_poly.pdbx_strand_id
1 'polypeptide(L)'
;QSAASESQPQQAAQRTAFRIASLKGPTTMGLVGLMDSVDKGEARHDYEVTMYGAADEITPLLVKGEVDVALVPCNLASVLYNKMKETGGVEVAAINTLGVLYIVTTGDDITSVADLAGKTIYSTGKGTTPEYTLNYILEQNGLVPGEDVTVEYKSEATEVLSAMQMS
;
A
#
# COMPACT_ATOMS: atom_id res chain seq x y z
N GLN A 1 -55.07 -31.58 6.00
CA GLN A 1 -53.91 -31.50 6.88
C GLN A 1 -52.87 -30.62 6.18
N SER A 2 -52.80 -29.36 6.63
CA SER A 2 -51.89 -28.34 6.13
C SER A 2 -50.61 -28.45 6.97
N ALA A 3 -49.50 -28.81 6.37
CA ALA A 3 -48.20 -28.79 7.03
C ALA A 3 -47.70 -27.35 7.05
N ALA A 4 -47.64 -26.76 8.23
CA ALA A 4 -46.98 -25.49 8.47
C ALA A 4 -45.46 -25.72 8.33
N SER A 5 -44.84 -25.05 7.33
CA SER A 5 -43.41 -24.98 7.19
C SER A 5 -42.87 -24.04 8.28
N GLU A 6 -42.29 -24.59 9.32
CA GLU A 6 -41.55 -23.82 10.32
C GLU A 6 -40.29 -23.23 9.66
N SER A 7 -40.33 -21.94 9.40
CA SER A 7 -39.17 -21.17 9.02
C SER A 7 -38.19 -21.11 10.21
N GLN A 8 -37.09 -21.85 10.14
CA GLN A 8 -35.99 -21.70 11.10
C GLN A 8 -35.52 -20.25 11.13
N PRO A 9 -35.33 -19.64 12.31
CA PRO A 9 -34.76 -18.30 12.39
C PRO A 9 -33.34 -18.35 11.81
N GLN A 10 -33.13 -17.60 10.72
CA GLN A 10 -31.82 -17.40 10.11
C GLN A 10 -30.95 -16.71 11.16
N GLN A 11 -30.02 -17.46 11.73
CA GLN A 11 -29.09 -16.97 12.75
C GLN A 11 -28.35 -15.79 12.14
N ALA A 12 -28.55 -14.58 12.68
CA ALA A 12 -27.88 -13.38 12.23
C ALA A 12 -26.38 -13.66 12.24
N ALA A 13 -25.73 -13.58 11.09
CA ALA A 13 -24.30 -13.85 10.95
C ALA A 13 -23.56 -12.92 11.92
N GLN A 14 -22.79 -13.50 12.82
CA GLN A 14 -22.04 -12.75 13.84
C GLN A 14 -21.06 -11.81 13.13
N ARG A 15 -21.20 -10.52 13.34
CA ARG A 15 -20.29 -9.50 12.80
C ARG A 15 -18.98 -9.55 13.59
N THR A 16 -17.87 -9.52 12.86
CA THR A 16 -16.52 -9.46 13.43
C THR A 16 -15.96 -8.07 13.16
N ALA A 17 -15.32 -7.47 14.15
CA ALA A 17 -14.63 -6.21 13.97
C ALA A 17 -13.19 -6.46 13.49
N PHE A 18 -12.78 -5.72 12.45
CA PHE A 18 -11.43 -5.74 11.87
C PHE A 18 -10.83 -4.36 11.88
N ARG A 19 -9.63 -4.25 12.43
CA ARG A 19 -8.80 -3.04 12.39
C ARG A 19 -7.84 -3.15 11.21
N ILE A 20 -7.95 -2.22 10.26
CA ILE A 20 -7.18 -2.21 9.02
C ILE A 20 -6.24 -1.00 9.03
N ALA A 21 -4.93 -1.24 8.92
CA ALA A 21 -3.95 -0.20 8.66
C ALA A 21 -3.62 -0.15 7.17
N SER A 22 -3.68 1.03 6.57
CA SER A 22 -3.40 1.25 5.16
C SER A 22 -2.48 2.44 4.94
N LEU A 23 -1.87 2.53 3.77
CA LEU A 23 -1.04 3.68 3.37
C LEU A 23 -1.88 4.68 2.59
N LYS A 24 -1.69 5.97 2.86
CA LYS A 24 -2.26 7.06 2.07
C LYS A 24 -1.82 6.91 0.61
N GLY A 25 -2.75 7.11 -0.33
CA GLY A 25 -2.49 7.03 -1.76
C GLY A 25 -2.98 5.73 -2.42
N PRO A 26 -2.29 5.23 -3.47
CA PRO A 26 -2.76 4.11 -4.29
C PRO A 26 -3.07 2.83 -3.51
N THR A 27 -2.35 2.57 -2.43
CA THR A 27 -2.58 1.41 -1.57
C THR A 27 -3.98 1.40 -0.99
N THR A 28 -4.46 2.55 -0.49
CA THR A 28 -5.83 2.67 0.06
C THR A 28 -6.90 2.70 -1.04
N MET A 29 -6.57 3.14 -2.26
CA MET A 29 -7.54 3.14 -3.37
C MET A 29 -8.15 1.77 -3.63
N GLY A 30 -7.43 0.68 -3.39
CA GLY A 30 -7.96 -0.68 -3.49
C GLY A 30 -9.03 -1.02 -2.44
N LEU A 31 -9.14 -0.23 -1.36
CA LEU A 31 -10.17 -0.42 -0.32
C LEU A 31 -11.41 0.45 -0.51
N VAL A 32 -11.44 1.36 -1.49
CA VAL A 32 -12.53 2.35 -1.62
C VAL A 32 -13.91 1.68 -1.67
N GLY A 33 -14.03 0.56 -2.39
CA GLY A 33 -15.29 -0.19 -2.46
C GLY A 33 -15.72 -0.78 -1.11
N LEU A 34 -14.76 -1.26 -0.31
CA LEU A 34 -15.04 -1.75 1.04
C LEU A 34 -15.46 -0.60 1.95
N MET A 35 -14.74 0.52 1.91
CA MET A 35 -15.04 1.71 2.72
C MET A 35 -16.45 2.26 2.41
N ASP A 36 -16.80 2.35 1.13
CA ASP A 36 -18.16 2.75 0.70
C ASP A 36 -19.24 1.79 1.23
N SER A 37 -18.97 0.47 1.18
CA SER A 37 -19.91 -0.53 1.74
C SER A 37 -20.04 -0.41 3.27
N VAL A 38 -18.97 -0.05 3.97
CA VAL A 38 -19.01 0.22 5.42
C VAL A 38 -19.87 1.44 5.71
N ASP A 39 -19.64 2.54 4.99
CA ASP A 39 -20.38 3.79 5.16
C ASP A 39 -21.89 3.63 4.88
N LYS A 40 -22.24 2.75 3.95
CA LYS A 40 -23.64 2.40 3.64
C LYS A 40 -24.26 1.37 4.60
N GLY A 41 -23.47 0.78 5.50
CA GLY A 41 -23.94 -0.30 6.37
C GLY A 41 -24.19 -1.64 5.67
N GLU A 42 -23.64 -1.82 4.45
CA GLU A 42 -23.81 -3.01 3.61
C GLU A 42 -22.66 -4.02 3.80
N ALA A 43 -21.59 -3.63 4.49
CA ALA A 43 -20.47 -4.50 4.75
C ALA A 43 -20.86 -5.68 5.65
N ARG A 44 -20.32 -6.87 5.35
CA ARG A 44 -20.59 -8.11 6.08
C ARG A 44 -20.10 -8.08 7.53
N HIS A 45 -18.99 -7.37 7.77
CA HIS A 45 -18.32 -7.23 9.05
C HIS A 45 -18.14 -5.75 9.37
N ASP A 46 -17.64 -5.45 10.59
CA ASP A 46 -17.30 -4.11 11.01
C ASP A 46 -15.83 -3.86 10.68
N TYR A 47 -15.53 -2.81 9.93
CA TYR A 47 -14.17 -2.47 9.52
C TYR A 47 -13.82 -1.06 9.94
N GLU A 48 -12.69 -0.91 10.64
CA GLU A 48 -12.09 0.36 10.98
C GLU A 48 -10.81 0.53 10.16
N VAL A 49 -10.79 1.51 9.26
CA VAL A 49 -9.64 1.76 8.37
C VAL A 49 -8.91 3.01 8.82
N THR A 50 -7.65 2.84 9.22
CA THR A 50 -6.73 3.94 9.55
C THR A 50 -5.65 4.07 8.51
N MET A 51 -5.43 5.30 8.00
CA MET A 51 -4.43 5.60 6.98
C MET A 51 -3.19 6.24 7.58
N TYR A 52 -2.02 5.68 7.23
CA TYR A 52 -0.69 6.13 7.66
C TYR A 52 0.10 6.73 6.49
N GLY A 53 1.10 7.56 6.79
CA GLY A 53 1.96 8.18 5.80
C GLY A 53 3.03 7.23 5.25
N ALA A 54 3.56 6.37 6.12
CA ALA A 54 4.68 5.48 5.80
C ALA A 54 4.48 4.06 6.34
N ALA A 55 5.10 3.07 5.68
CA ALA A 55 4.95 1.66 6.03
C ALA A 55 5.63 1.27 7.35
N ASP A 56 6.62 2.02 7.79
CA ASP A 56 7.31 1.84 9.07
C ASP A 56 6.41 2.18 10.27
N GLU A 57 5.41 3.02 10.09
CA GLU A 57 4.37 3.27 11.11
C GLU A 57 3.45 2.04 11.30
N ILE A 58 3.15 1.32 10.23
CA ILE A 58 2.22 0.17 10.22
C ILE A 58 2.89 -1.10 10.80
N THR A 59 4.14 -1.33 10.46
CA THR A 59 4.87 -2.56 10.83
C THR A 59 4.80 -2.88 12.32
N PRO A 60 5.09 -1.95 13.26
CA PRO A 60 5.00 -2.25 14.68
C PRO A 60 3.59 -2.54 15.17
N LEU A 61 2.55 -1.96 14.56
CA LEU A 61 1.15 -2.22 14.91
C LEU A 61 0.75 -3.66 14.57
N LEU A 62 1.17 -4.13 13.39
CA LEU A 62 0.92 -5.50 12.96
C LEU A 62 1.65 -6.51 13.87
N VAL A 63 2.93 -6.26 14.16
CA VAL A 63 3.74 -7.14 15.03
C VAL A 63 3.18 -7.25 16.45
N LYS A 64 2.60 -6.17 16.98
CA LYS A 64 1.96 -6.13 18.30
C LYS A 64 0.53 -6.66 18.33
N GLY A 65 -0.08 -6.95 17.16
CA GLY A 65 -1.48 -7.33 17.06
C GLY A 65 -2.45 -6.16 17.34
N GLU A 66 -2.00 -4.93 17.18
CA GLU A 66 -2.82 -3.74 17.32
C GLU A 66 -3.71 -3.51 16.09
N VAL A 67 -3.39 -4.16 14.97
CA VAL A 67 -4.20 -4.23 13.74
C VAL A 67 -4.31 -5.69 13.28
N ASP A 68 -5.43 -5.99 12.64
CA ASP A 68 -5.76 -7.34 12.17
C ASP A 68 -5.36 -7.54 10.70
N VAL A 69 -5.41 -6.46 9.92
CA VAL A 69 -5.04 -6.44 8.50
C VAL A 69 -4.16 -5.22 8.24
N ALA A 70 -3.11 -5.41 7.46
CA ALA A 70 -2.23 -4.33 7.04
C ALA A 70 -2.05 -4.35 5.52
N LEU A 71 -2.20 -3.20 4.87
CA LEU A 71 -1.89 -3.00 3.46
C LEU A 71 -0.48 -2.41 3.35
N VAL A 72 0.42 -3.21 2.82
CA VAL A 72 1.84 -2.86 2.75
C VAL A 72 2.44 -3.24 1.38
N PRO A 73 3.57 -2.66 0.97
CA PRO A 73 4.28 -3.10 -0.21
C PRO A 73 4.63 -4.60 -0.15
N CYS A 74 4.57 -5.29 -1.30
CA CYS A 74 4.71 -6.76 -1.35
C CYS A 74 6.06 -7.27 -0.82
N ASN A 75 7.16 -6.53 -1.04
CA ASN A 75 8.47 -6.89 -0.49
C ASN A 75 8.48 -6.81 1.05
N LEU A 76 7.81 -5.82 1.65
CA LEU A 76 7.68 -5.70 3.10
C LEU A 76 6.83 -6.85 3.67
N ALA A 77 5.76 -7.26 2.98
CA ALA A 77 4.97 -8.43 3.37
C ALA A 77 5.84 -9.70 3.43
N SER A 78 6.74 -9.89 2.44
CA SER A 78 7.70 -10.99 2.44
C SER A 78 8.67 -10.93 3.63
N VAL A 79 9.18 -9.75 3.96
CA VAL A 79 10.06 -9.56 5.14
C VAL A 79 9.32 -9.89 6.43
N LEU A 80 8.09 -9.41 6.58
CA LEU A 80 7.26 -9.67 7.76
C LEU A 80 6.93 -11.17 7.89
N TYR A 81 6.56 -11.82 6.80
CA TYR A 81 6.33 -13.26 6.78
C TYR A 81 7.55 -14.03 7.32
N ASN A 82 8.74 -13.74 6.79
CA ASN A 82 9.95 -14.43 7.21
C ASN A 82 10.34 -14.16 8.67
N LYS A 83 10.09 -12.95 9.16
CA LYS A 83 10.40 -12.59 10.56
C LYS A 83 9.40 -13.16 11.57
N MET A 84 8.14 -13.30 11.19
CA MET A 84 7.05 -13.65 12.10
C MET A 84 6.60 -15.10 12.02
N LYS A 85 7.09 -15.89 11.07
CA LYS A 85 6.65 -17.28 10.83
C LYS A 85 6.69 -18.19 12.06
N GLU A 86 7.58 -17.90 13.04
CA GLU A 86 7.73 -18.68 14.27
C GLU A 86 6.92 -18.11 15.46
N THR A 87 6.35 -16.90 15.32
CA THR A 87 5.67 -16.18 16.41
C THR A 87 4.18 -15.92 16.16
N GLY A 88 3.54 -16.74 15.33
CA GLY A 88 2.13 -16.59 14.96
C GLY A 88 1.91 -16.24 13.50
N GLY A 89 2.94 -15.72 12.84
CA GLY A 89 2.94 -15.51 11.40
C GLY A 89 2.10 -14.34 10.93
N VAL A 90 2.28 -14.02 9.66
CA VAL A 90 1.37 -13.20 8.84
C VAL A 90 1.09 -13.97 7.56
N GLU A 91 -0.09 -13.79 7.00
CA GLU A 91 -0.49 -14.40 5.74
C GLU A 91 -0.89 -13.33 4.74
N VAL A 92 -0.66 -13.57 3.45
CA VAL A 92 -1.13 -12.69 2.39
C VAL A 92 -2.57 -13.09 2.06
N ALA A 93 -3.52 -12.25 2.48
CA ALA A 93 -4.93 -12.48 2.21
C ALA A 93 -5.32 -12.17 0.76
N ALA A 94 -4.76 -11.10 0.19
CA ALA A 94 -5.04 -10.66 -1.17
C ALA A 94 -3.96 -9.71 -1.70
N ILE A 95 -3.90 -9.60 -3.04
CA ILE A 95 -3.21 -8.49 -3.71
C ILE A 95 -4.24 -7.40 -3.95
N ASN A 96 -4.05 -6.26 -3.31
CA ASN A 96 -5.03 -5.19 -3.28
C ASN A 96 -4.94 -4.24 -4.49
N THR A 97 -3.73 -3.93 -4.97
CA THR A 97 -3.47 -3.03 -6.10
C THR A 97 -2.30 -3.53 -6.94
N LEU A 98 -2.35 -3.25 -8.25
CA LEU A 98 -1.32 -3.60 -9.22
C LEU A 98 -0.95 -2.37 -10.07
N GLY A 99 0.37 -2.24 -10.41
CA GLY A 99 0.84 -1.30 -11.42
C GLY A 99 0.62 0.17 -11.08
N VAL A 100 0.99 0.61 -9.88
CA VAL A 100 0.68 1.96 -9.34
C VAL A 100 1.87 2.93 -9.37
N LEU A 101 3.04 2.53 -9.89
CA LEU A 101 4.23 3.37 -9.90
C LEU A 101 4.38 4.05 -11.25
N TYR A 102 4.57 5.38 -11.23
CA TYR A 102 4.79 6.21 -12.40
C TYR A 102 5.91 7.20 -12.11
N ILE A 103 6.75 7.47 -13.12
CA ILE A 103 7.66 8.60 -13.11
C ILE A 103 6.94 9.74 -13.81
N VAL A 104 6.74 10.86 -13.11
CA VAL A 104 6.08 12.05 -13.64
C VAL A 104 7.08 13.21 -13.70
N THR A 105 6.94 14.08 -14.68
CA THR A 105 7.79 15.26 -14.88
C THR A 105 6.96 16.50 -15.10
N THR A 106 7.52 17.67 -14.83
CA THR A 106 6.98 18.95 -15.22
C THR A 106 7.65 19.36 -16.54
N GLY A 107 6.86 19.67 -17.56
CA GLY A 107 7.38 20.03 -18.91
C GLY A 107 7.59 18.79 -19.79
N ASP A 108 8.18 19.03 -20.97
CA ASP A 108 8.27 18.06 -22.07
C ASP A 108 9.73 17.58 -22.33
N ASP A 109 10.67 17.93 -21.47
CA ASP A 109 12.11 17.66 -21.68
C ASP A 109 12.49 16.20 -21.43
N ILE A 110 11.67 15.45 -20.70
CA ILE A 110 11.92 14.04 -20.35
C ILE A 110 10.89 13.19 -21.09
N THR A 111 11.34 12.47 -22.09
CA THR A 111 10.52 11.63 -22.97
C THR A 111 10.87 10.15 -22.84
N SER A 112 12.03 9.86 -22.25
CA SER A 112 12.53 8.51 -22.04
C SER A 112 13.28 8.40 -20.71
N VAL A 113 13.55 7.16 -20.27
CA VAL A 113 14.35 6.92 -19.06
C VAL A 113 15.78 7.48 -19.21
N ALA A 114 16.35 7.45 -20.40
CA ALA A 114 17.69 7.98 -20.64
C ALA A 114 17.81 9.49 -20.37
N ASP A 115 16.73 10.25 -20.54
CA ASP A 115 16.70 11.69 -20.28
C ASP A 115 16.77 12.05 -18.80
N LEU A 116 16.66 11.04 -17.92
CA LEU A 116 16.83 11.20 -16.48
C LEU A 116 18.28 11.37 -16.05
N ALA A 117 19.25 11.16 -16.94
CA ALA A 117 20.67 11.37 -16.66
C ALA A 117 20.93 12.81 -16.17
N GLY A 118 21.60 12.95 -15.03
CA GLY A 118 21.88 14.23 -14.38
C GLY A 118 20.70 14.89 -13.68
N LYS A 119 19.54 14.23 -13.63
CA LYS A 119 18.34 14.75 -12.98
C LYS A 119 18.20 14.26 -11.53
N THR A 120 17.33 14.94 -10.79
CA THR A 120 16.94 14.52 -9.43
C THR A 120 15.53 13.96 -9.49
N ILE A 121 15.33 12.76 -8.94
CA ILE A 121 14.05 12.11 -8.75
C ILE A 121 13.67 12.17 -7.27
N TYR A 122 12.50 12.70 -6.97
CA TYR A 122 11.92 12.62 -5.64
C TYR A 122 11.00 11.40 -5.57
N SER A 123 11.16 10.59 -4.52
CA SER A 123 10.36 9.37 -4.32
C SER A 123 9.97 9.21 -2.87
N THR A 124 9.11 8.23 -2.60
CA THR A 124 8.80 7.73 -1.26
C THR A 124 9.17 6.26 -1.17
N GLY A 125 9.04 5.67 0.01
CA GLY A 125 9.15 4.22 0.18
C GLY A 125 10.57 3.69 0.05
N LYS A 126 11.56 4.39 0.62
CA LYS A 126 12.94 3.89 0.75
C LYS A 126 12.94 2.51 1.45
N GLY A 127 13.70 1.57 0.94
CA GLY A 127 13.74 0.18 1.43
C GLY A 127 12.52 -0.67 1.03
N THR A 128 11.66 -0.16 0.16
CA THR A 128 10.44 -0.86 -0.30
C THR A 128 10.33 -0.92 -1.83
N THR A 129 9.23 -1.47 -2.33
CA THR A 129 9.00 -1.69 -3.78
C THR A 129 9.31 -0.47 -4.65
N PRO A 130 8.94 0.78 -4.32
CA PRO A 130 9.28 1.94 -5.15
C PRO A 130 10.78 2.09 -5.42
N GLU A 131 11.63 1.97 -4.39
CA GLU A 131 13.08 2.07 -4.55
C GLU A 131 13.62 0.97 -5.45
N TYR A 132 13.29 -0.29 -5.16
CA TYR A 132 13.82 -1.42 -5.91
C TYR A 132 13.37 -1.40 -7.38
N THR A 133 12.12 -1.00 -7.63
CA THR A 133 11.59 -0.87 -8.99
C THR A 133 12.28 0.26 -9.75
N LEU A 134 12.46 1.43 -9.13
CA LEU A 134 13.15 2.56 -9.74
C LEU A 134 14.58 2.20 -10.08
N ASN A 135 15.34 1.63 -9.14
CA ASN A 135 16.71 1.23 -9.37
C ASN A 135 16.82 0.23 -10.53
N TYR A 136 15.95 -0.77 -10.56
CA TYR A 136 15.93 -1.74 -11.66
C TYR A 136 15.66 -1.06 -13.02
N ILE A 137 14.70 -0.13 -13.10
CA ILE A 137 14.40 0.60 -14.34
C ILE A 137 15.60 1.42 -14.79
N LEU A 138 16.24 2.16 -13.88
CA LEU A 138 17.42 2.97 -14.21
C LEU A 138 18.55 2.10 -14.71
N GLU A 139 18.92 1.03 -14.00
CA GLU A 139 19.99 0.11 -14.35
C GLU A 139 19.74 -0.57 -15.71
N GLN A 140 18.51 -1.00 -16.00
CA GLN A 140 18.16 -1.59 -17.30
C GLN A 140 18.25 -0.59 -18.46
N ASN A 141 18.30 0.70 -18.17
CA ASN A 141 18.50 1.75 -19.16
C ASN A 141 19.92 2.36 -19.11
N GLY A 142 20.86 1.70 -18.43
CA GLY A 142 22.26 2.07 -18.37
C GLY A 142 22.56 3.27 -17.46
N LEU A 143 21.67 3.58 -16.53
CA LEU A 143 21.85 4.65 -15.54
C LEU A 143 22.11 4.06 -14.15
N VAL A 144 23.11 4.58 -13.45
CA VAL A 144 23.46 4.15 -12.09
C VAL A 144 22.74 5.04 -11.07
N PRO A 145 21.82 4.48 -10.25
CA PRO A 145 21.17 5.25 -9.20
C PRO A 145 22.18 5.81 -8.18
N GLY A 146 22.09 7.10 -7.89
CA GLY A 146 23.00 7.80 -6.99
C GLY A 146 24.28 8.34 -7.65
N GLU A 147 24.57 7.94 -8.88
CA GLU A 147 25.71 8.46 -9.69
C GLU A 147 25.19 9.26 -10.89
N ASP A 148 24.50 8.59 -11.81
CA ASP A 148 23.95 9.23 -13.01
C ASP A 148 22.63 9.94 -12.74
N VAL A 149 21.86 9.48 -11.74
CA VAL A 149 20.57 10.03 -11.34
C VAL A 149 20.55 10.19 -9.83
N THR A 150 20.31 11.41 -9.34
CA THR A 150 20.11 11.64 -7.91
C THR A 150 18.72 11.18 -7.51
N VAL A 151 18.59 10.35 -6.47
CA VAL A 151 17.29 9.93 -5.93
C VAL A 151 17.17 10.41 -4.49
N GLU A 152 16.19 11.29 -4.25
CA GLU A 152 15.88 11.80 -2.92
C GLU A 152 14.57 11.18 -2.42
N TYR A 153 14.61 10.58 -1.22
CA TYR A 153 13.44 9.97 -0.60
C TYR A 153 12.81 10.91 0.42
N LYS A 154 11.51 11.06 0.34
CA LYS A 154 10.66 11.79 1.27
C LYS A 154 9.80 10.81 2.07
N SER A 155 9.30 11.25 3.23
CA SER A 155 8.48 10.41 4.10
C SER A 155 7.09 10.15 3.51
N GLU A 156 6.50 11.17 2.88
CA GLU A 156 5.14 11.12 2.32
C GLU A 156 5.09 11.66 0.88
N ALA A 157 4.08 11.24 0.12
CA ALA A 157 3.85 11.70 -1.25
C ALA A 157 3.57 13.21 -1.35
N THR A 158 2.98 13.81 -0.33
CA THR A 158 2.76 15.26 -0.22
C THR A 158 4.05 16.05 -0.17
N GLU A 159 5.11 15.52 0.45
CA GLU A 159 6.43 16.13 0.48
C GLU A 159 7.12 16.05 -0.90
N VAL A 160 6.91 14.93 -1.63
CA VAL A 160 7.39 14.78 -3.02
C VAL A 160 6.75 15.84 -3.91
N LEU A 161 5.44 16.03 -3.82
CA LEU A 161 4.72 17.05 -4.59
C LEU A 161 5.25 18.45 -4.27
N SER A 162 5.45 18.76 -2.99
CA SER A 162 5.97 20.07 -2.56
C SER A 162 7.40 20.30 -3.08
N ALA A 163 8.27 19.30 -3.04
CA ALA A 163 9.63 19.39 -3.58
C ALA A 163 9.62 19.63 -5.10
N MET A 164 8.74 18.95 -5.84
CA MET A 164 8.57 19.09 -7.28
C MET A 164 8.05 20.48 -7.69
N GLN A 165 7.22 21.11 -6.86
CA GLN A 165 6.71 22.46 -7.10
C GLN A 165 7.75 23.57 -6.87
N MET A 166 8.78 23.29 -6.07
CA MET A 166 9.86 24.24 -5.72
C MET A 166 11.09 24.10 -6.61
N SER A 167 11.16 23.09 -7.45
CA SER A 167 12.23 22.82 -8.41
C SER A 167 11.92 23.43 -9.76
#